data_327ad9e0951e5aacd9e11ad838ea3eda
#
_entry.id   327ad9e0951e5aacd9e11ad838ea3eda
#
_cell.length_a   1.000
_cell.length_b   1.000
_cell.length_c   1.000
_cell.angle_alpha   90.00
_cell.angle_beta   90.00
_cell.angle_gamma   90.00
#
_symmetry.space_group_name_H-M   'P 1'
#
loop_
_entity.id
_entity.type
_entity.pdbx_description
1 polymer ?
#
loop_
_entity_poly.entity_id
_entity_poly.type
_entity_poly.pdbx_seq_one_letter_code
_entity_poly.pdbx_strand_id
1 'polypeptide(L)'
;MQHRIIVLGGGYTGAIAAGRLAKRLRRDDVAITLVNAEPDFVERVRMHQLATGQDLKHRPFSEMFAGTGVELRLAKVTGVDVDRKTVTITDANGAGVTAPGSGTEELAYDTLVYALGSGWNAQDVPGAAEHAYEIAGRPGALRLRERLARLDAGQTVVVVGGGLTGVEAATEIAEARPDLDVALAAGGDLGDWLSPKGREHLRKVFGRLKITVHEHTTVTGVEADRVLTADGTAVPAAVTVWATGFAVHPIAKATSLEVTGTGQIVVDGTMRSVSHPDVYAIGDAAMAMGPGNKPLRMSCASGTPAAWQAAGAIAARLTGGKLPNAPIRYFNQCISLGRKEGLIQYVTADDRAVRAVLTGRLAAVYKELICKGAAWSVANPTLGLPTRRRRVTRKPAAAGSAVKAPA
;
A
#
# COMPACT_ATOMS: atom_id res chain seq x y z
N MET A 1 -23.37 -20.52 14.66
CA MET A 1 -21.96 -20.37 14.27
C MET A 1 -21.84 -18.98 13.63
N GLN A 2 -20.84 -18.20 14.03
CA GLN A 2 -20.57 -16.87 13.44
C GLN A 2 -19.94 -17.02 12.06
N HIS A 3 -20.19 -16.07 11.15
CA HIS A 3 -19.52 -15.98 9.86
C HIS A 3 -18.12 -15.37 10.06
N ARG A 4 -17.07 -16.11 9.72
CA ARG A 4 -15.67 -15.73 9.94
C ARG A 4 -15.16 -14.88 8.79
N ILE A 5 -14.74 -13.66 9.10
CA ILE A 5 -14.14 -12.72 8.14
C ILE A 5 -12.69 -12.53 8.54
N ILE A 6 -11.75 -12.90 7.67
CA ILE A 6 -10.32 -12.63 7.90
C ILE A 6 -9.88 -11.50 6.98
N VAL A 7 -9.20 -10.51 7.54
CA VAL A 7 -8.57 -9.39 6.83
C VAL A 7 -7.06 -9.55 6.95
N LEU A 8 -6.36 -9.71 5.82
CA LEU A 8 -4.91 -9.85 5.77
C LEU A 8 -4.24 -8.51 5.49
N GLY A 9 -3.47 -8.03 6.44
CA GLY A 9 -2.74 -6.76 6.34
C GLY A 9 -3.50 -5.57 6.94
N GLY A 10 -2.84 -4.89 7.88
CA GLY A 10 -3.33 -3.71 8.62
C GLY A 10 -2.95 -2.36 8.01
N GLY A 11 -2.57 -2.31 6.72
CA GLY A 11 -2.30 -1.05 6.02
C GLY A 11 -3.55 -0.17 5.88
N TYR A 12 -3.44 0.92 5.10
CA TYR A 12 -4.55 1.87 4.87
C TYR A 12 -5.86 1.18 4.51
N THR A 13 -5.81 0.18 3.65
CA THR A 13 -7.01 -0.49 3.13
C THR A 13 -7.59 -1.52 4.08
N GLY A 14 -6.75 -2.40 4.63
CA GLY A 14 -7.21 -3.49 5.49
C GLY A 14 -7.78 -3.01 6.81
N ALA A 15 -7.11 -2.06 7.48
CA ALA A 15 -7.60 -1.48 8.73
C ALA A 15 -8.97 -0.78 8.53
N ILE A 16 -9.12 -0.01 7.45
CA ILE A 16 -10.41 0.63 7.11
C ILE A 16 -11.48 -0.43 6.81
N ALA A 17 -11.16 -1.48 6.05
CA ALA A 17 -12.12 -2.54 5.72
C ALA A 17 -12.59 -3.27 6.98
N ALA A 18 -11.68 -3.68 7.87
CA ALA A 18 -12.01 -4.36 9.13
C ALA A 18 -12.93 -3.51 10.02
N GLY A 19 -12.57 -2.23 10.24
CA GLY A 19 -13.38 -1.33 11.05
C GLY A 19 -14.76 -1.04 10.48
N ARG A 20 -14.88 -0.87 9.15
CA ARG A 20 -16.17 -0.66 8.49
C ARG A 20 -17.06 -1.89 8.52
N LEU A 21 -16.50 -3.08 8.41
CA LEU A 21 -17.24 -4.34 8.59
C LEU A 21 -17.77 -4.45 10.02
N ALA A 22 -16.94 -4.21 11.03
CA ALA A 22 -17.33 -4.22 12.44
C ALA A 22 -18.43 -3.20 12.78
N LYS A 23 -18.45 -2.05 12.08
CA LYS A 23 -19.50 -1.04 12.22
C LYS A 23 -20.82 -1.45 11.59
N ARG A 24 -20.81 -2.23 10.48
CA ARG A 24 -21.97 -2.54 9.66
C ARG A 24 -22.66 -3.85 10.02
N LEU A 25 -21.91 -4.81 10.56
CA LEU A 25 -22.39 -6.15 10.88
C LEU A 25 -22.57 -6.34 12.39
N ARG A 26 -23.55 -7.15 12.79
CA ARG A 26 -23.76 -7.48 14.21
C ARG A 26 -22.67 -8.42 14.69
N ARG A 27 -22.11 -8.14 15.87
CA ARG A 27 -21.03 -8.92 16.48
C ARG A 27 -21.40 -10.37 16.78
N ASP A 28 -22.67 -10.61 17.07
CA ASP A 28 -23.16 -11.96 17.35
C ASP A 28 -23.21 -12.84 16.10
N ASP A 29 -23.27 -12.21 14.93
CA ASP A 29 -23.42 -12.89 13.63
C ASP A 29 -22.06 -13.11 12.94
N VAL A 30 -21.02 -12.31 13.27
CA VAL A 30 -19.70 -12.33 12.60
C VAL A 30 -18.54 -12.30 13.57
N ALA A 31 -17.48 -13.04 13.26
CA ALA A 31 -16.16 -12.92 13.86
C ALA A 31 -15.24 -12.26 12.83
N ILE A 32 -14.61 -11.13 13.17
CA ILE A 32 -13.71 -10.40 12.28
C ILE A 32 -12.30 -10.43 12.89
N THR A 33 -11.36 -11.02 12.15
CA THR A 33 -9.95 -11.11 12.55
C THR A 33 -9.09 -10.30 11.60
N LEU A 34 -8.28 -9.37 12.12
CA LEU A 34 -7.26 -8.63 11.39
C LEU A 34 -5.89 -9.26 11.68
N VAL A 35 -5.25 -9.80 10.64
CA VAL A 35 -3.90 -10.37 10.72
C VAL A 35 -2.90 -9.36 10.20
N ASN A 36 -1.91 -9.00 11.01
CA ASN A 36 -0.82 -8.10 10.60
C ASN A 36 0.50 -8.47 11.27
N ALA A 37 1.62 -8.28 10.58
CA ALA A 37 2.94 -8.61 11.10
C ALA A 37 3.48 -7.54 12.07
N GLU A 38 3.04 -6.29 11.93
CA GLU A 38 3.47 -5.18 12.79
C GLU A 38 2.37 -4.86 13.81
N PRO A 39 2.71 -4.51 15.06
CA PRO A 39 1.72 -4.14 16.09
C PRO A 39 1.07 -2.78 15.80
N ASP A 40 1.71 -1.96 14.98
CA ASP A 40 1.33 -0.58 14.71
C ASP A 40 0.98 -0.35 13.26
N PHE A 41 0.12 0.62 13.04
CA PHE A 41 -0.12 1.16 11.71
C PHE A 41 1.09 1.96 11.22
N VAL A 42 1.59 1.61 10.04
CA VAL A 42 2.72 2.28 9.38
C VAL A 42 2.22 3.28 8.35
N GLU A 43 2.54 4.57 8.55
CA GLU A 43 2.21 5.65 7.59
C GLU A 43 3.13 5.58 6.35
N ARG A 44 2.96 4.58 5.49
CA ARG A 44 3.83 4.31 4.32
C ARG A 44 4.08 5.53 3.43
N VAL A 45 3.11 6.42 3.31
CA VAL A 45 3.23 7.67 2.52
C VAL A 45 4.22 8.68 3.10
N ARG A 46 4.80 8.39 4.29
CA ARG A 46 5.76 9.24 4.99
C ARG A 46 7.11 8.57 5.24
N MET A 47 7.38 7.43 4.59
CA MET A 47 8.64 6.72 4.82
C MET A 47 9.88 7.52 4.42
N HIS A 48 9.80 8.37 3.39
CA HIS A 48 10.84 9.34 3.03
C HIS A 48 11.13 10.34 4.16
N GLN A 49 10.09 10.76 4.91
CA GLN A 49 10.23 11.65 6.08
C GLN A 49 10.87 10.94 7.27
N LEU A 50 10.48 9.68 7.52
CA LEU A 50 11.08 8.85 8.55
C LEU A 50 12.57 8.62 8.26
N ALA A 51 12.91 8.33 7.01
CA ALA A 51 14.28 8.10 6.56
C ALA A 51 15.18 9.32 6.72
N THR A 52 14.63 10.53 6.69
CA THR A 52 15.37 11.80 6.86
C THR A 52 15.35 12.35 8.28
N GLY A 53 14.91 11.54 9.24
CA GLY A 53 15.04 11.88 10.67
C GLY A 53 13.77 12.40 11.33
N GLN A 54 12.62 12.45 10.64
CA GLN A 54 11.36 12.85 11.26
C GLN A 54 10.73 11.68 12.02
N ASP A 55 10.21 11.94 13.21
CA ASP A 55 9.48 10.95 13.97
C ASP A 55 8.01 10.97 13.59
N LEU A 56 7.45 9.78 13.36
CA LEU A 56 6.05 9.60 13.04
C LEU A 56 5.26 9.18 14.27
N LYS A 57 4.00 9.63 14.34
CA LYS A 57 3.13 9.30 15.46
C LYS A 57 2.91 7.79 15.55
N HIS A 58 3.12 7.24 16.74
CA HIS A 58 2.79 5.85 17.07
C HIS A 58 1.28 5.63 17.05
N ARG A 59 0.83 4.54 16.43
CA ARG A 59 -0.59 4.20 16.26
C ARG A 59 -0.81 2.69 16.42
N PRO A 60 -0.88 2.20 17.68
CA PRO A 60 -1.09 0.77 17.95
C PRO A 60 -2.45 0.30 17.48
N PHE A 61 -2.50 -0.85 16.80
CA PHE A 61 -3.78 -1.44 16.40
C PHE A 61 -4.65 -1.80 17.60
N SER A 62 -4.06 -2.14 18.75
CA SER A 62 -4.78 -2.40 20.00
C SER A 62 -5.63 -1.20 20.44
N GLU A 63 -5.12 0.02 20.31
CA GLU A 63 -5.87 1.25 20.58
C GLU A 63 -6.91 1.54 19.50
N MET A 64 -6.50 1.43 18.22
CA MET A 64 -7.36 1.75 17.10
C MET A 64 -8.61 0.85 17.01
N PHE A 65 -8.48 -0.40 17.40
CA PHE A 65 -9.57 -1.38 17.38
C PHE A 65 -10.20 -1.67 18.73
N ALA A 66 -9.78 -0.97 19.81
CA ALA A 66 -10.37 -1.10 21.13
C ALA A 66 -11.91 -0.93 21.05
N GLY A 67 -12.62 -1.87 21.67
CA GLY A 67 -14.09 -1.83 21.73
C GLY A 67 -14.82 -2.03 20.40
N THR A 68 -14.14 -2.27 19.27
CA THR A 68 -14.77 -2.48 17.96
C THR A 68 -15.33 -3.89 17.77
N GLY A 69 -14.74 -4.89 18.44
CA GLY A 69 -15.01 -6.31 18.26
C GLY A 69 -14.22 -6.96 17.14
N VAL A 70 -13.20 -6.27 16.60
CA VAL A 70 -12.20 -6.86 15.71
C VAL A 70 -11.12 -7.52 16.57
N GLU A 71 -10.85 -8.79 16.32
CA GLU A 71 -9.75 -9.53 16.90
C GLU A 71 -8.46 -9.20 16.15
N LEU A 72 -7.39 -8.91 16.89
CA LEU A 72 -6.07 -8.63 16.31
C LEU A 72 -5.19 -9.86 16.44
N ARG A 73 -4.60 -10.31 15.34
CA ARG A 73 -3.59 -11.37 15.30
C ARG A 73 -2.27 -10.78 14.81
N LEU A 74 -1.32 -10.67 15.73
CA LEU A 74 0.03 -10.22 15.41
C LEU A 74 0.81 -11.41 14.85
N ALA A 75 0.77 -11.55 13.52
CA ALA A 75 1.36 -12.68 12.81
C ALA A 75 1.71 -12.33 11.38
N LYS A 76 2.69 -13.02 10.82
CA LYS A 76 3.04 -12.97 9.40
C LYS A 76 2.23 -14.00 8.62
N VAL A 77 1.54 -13.56 7.57
CA VAL A 77 0.88 -14.45 6.62
C VAL A 77 1.95 -15.11 5.75
N THR A 78 1.94 -16.44 5.69
CA THR A 78 2.90 -17.24 4.91
C THR A 78 2.25 -18.02 3.77
N GLY A 79 0.92 -18.26 3.85
CA GLY A 79 0.17 -18.95 2.82
C GLY A 79 -1.32 -18.65 2.87
N VAL A 80 -1.98 -18.89 1.76
CA VAL A 80 -3.45 -18.87 1.64
C VAL A 80 -3.86 -20.05 0.76
N ASP A 81 -4.77 -20.87 1.25
CA ASP A 81 -5.44 -21.91 0.48
C ASP A 81 -6.89 -21.48 0.27
N VAL A 82 -7.21 -21.01 -0.92
CA VAL A 82 -8.54 -20.45 -1.22
C VAL A 82 -9.58 -21.53 -1.47
N ASP A 83 -9.15 -22.74 -1.83
CA ASP A 83 -10.03 -23.88 -2.07
C ASP A 83 -10.45 -24.50 -0.73
N ARG A 84 -9.52 -24.65 0.22
CA ARG A 84 -9.79 -25.08 1.61
C ARG A 84 -10.32 -23.95 2.49
N LYS A 85 -10.22 -22.71 2.05
CA LYS A 85 -10.57 -21.48 2.80
C LYS A 85 -9.79 -21.38 4.11
N THR A 86 -8.48 -21.52 4.03
CA THR A 86 -7.55 -21.36 5.15
C THR A 86 -6.45 -20.37 4.86
N VAL A 87 -5.94 -19.75 5.92
CA VAL A 87 -4.79 -18.85 5.91
C VAL A 87 -3.74 -19.41 6.84
N THR A 88 -2.53 -19.59 6.36
CA THR A 88 -1.38 -20.00 7.15
C THR A 88 -0.66 -18.76 7.70
N ILE A 89 -0.46 -18.74 9.01
CA ILE A 89 0.25 -17.66 9.72
C ILE A 89 1.39 -18.20 10.56
N THR A 90 2.40 -17.36 10.79
CA THR A 90 3.50 -17.60 11.73
C THR A 90 3.64 -16.41 12.67
N ASP A 91 4.14 -16.61 13.86
CA ASP A 91 4.39 -15.51 14.80
C ASP A 91 5.30 -14.43 14.18
N ALA A 92 4.91 -13.17 14.36
CA ALA A 92 5.64 -12.02 13.81
C ALA A 92 7.07 -11.88 14.39
N ASN A 93 7.29 -12.32 15.62
CA ASN A 93 8.55 -12.17 16.34
C ASN A 93 9.52 -13.36 16.20
N GLY A 94 9.16 -14.39 15.43
CA GLY A 94 9.98 -15.60 15.30
C GLY A 94 10.18 -16.38 16.61
N ALA A 95 9.64 -15.88 17.73
CA ALA A 95 9.58 -16.58 19.00
C ALA A 95 8.42 -17.57 18.89
N GLY A 96 8.75 -18.81 18.59
CA GLY A 96 7.75 -19.88 18.54
C GLY A 96 6.87 -19.85 19.79
N VAL A 97 5.58 -19.93 19.58
CA VAL A 97 4.65 -20.30 20.65
C VAL A 97 5.25 -21.53 21.32
N THR A 98 5.43 -21.46 22.63
CA THR A 98 5.96 -22.52 23.50
C THR A 98 5.01 -23.72 23.56
N ALA A 99 4.77 -24.36 22.44
CA ALA A 99 4.19 -25.69 22.32
C ALA A 99 5.05 -26.50 21.33
N PRO A 100 5.42 -27.74 21.63
CA PRO A 100 6.23 -28.56 20.78
C PRO A 100 5.44 -28.96 19.52
N GLY A 101 5.77 -28.33 18.37
CA GLY A 101 5.21 -28.68 17.07
C GLY A 101 4.84 -27.47 16.25
N SER A 102 5.78 -26.99 15.43
CA SER A 102 5.67 -25.98 14.35
C SER A 102 5.01 -24.64 14.71
N GLY A 103 5.73 -23.55 14.63
CA GLY A 103 5.28 -22.15 14.79
C GLY A 103 4.33 -21.65 13.69
N THR A 104 3.55 -22.53 13.09
CA THR A 104 2.55 -22.25 12.04
C THR A 104 1.15 -22.57 12.54
N GLU A 105 0.20 -21.68 12.30
CA GLU A 105 -1.22 -21.84 12.62
C GLU A 105 -2.05 -21.69 11.35
N GLU A 106 -3.12 -22.48 11.19
CA GLU A 106 -4.10 -22.31 10.13
C GLU A 106 -5.38 -21.66 10.70
N LEU A 107 -5.80 -20.58 10.05
CA LEU A 107 -7.05 -19.88 10.35
C LEU A 107 -8.06 -20.16 9.23
N ALA A 108 -9.20 -20.72 9.55
CA ALA A 108 -10.26 -20.96 8.60
C ALA A 108 -11.19 -19.75 8.48
N TYR A 109 -11.64 -19.42 7.26
CA TYR A 109 -12.52 -18.30 6.96
C TYR A 109 -13.76 -18.68 6.15
N ASP A 110 -14.78 -17.82 6.19
CA ASP A 110 -15.94 -17.87 5.32
C ASP A 110 -15.91 -16.72 4.30
N THR A 111 -15.23 -15.62 4.63
CA THR A 111 -14.89 -14.51 3.73
C THR A 111 -13.47 -14.02 4.01
N LEU A 112 -12.67 -13.86 2.95
CA LEU A 112 -11.31 -13.34 3.01
C LEU A 112 -11.24 -11.93 2.39
N VAL A 113 -10.57 -11.00 3.10
CA VAL A 113 -10.18 -9.70 2.54
C VAL A 113 -8.65 -9.70 2.42
N TYR A 114 -8.15 -9.85 1.22
CA TYR A 114 -6.71 -9.84 0.92
C TYR A 114 -6.24 -8.39 0.75
N ALA A 115 -5.51 -7.87 1.72
CA ALA A 115 -5.02 -6.49 1.77
C ALA A 115 -3.52 -6.41 2.15
N LEU A 116 -2.72 -7.41 1.76
CA LEU A 116 -1.29 -7.48 2.08
C LEU A 116 -0.46 -6.38 1.42
N GLY A 117 -1.04 -5.64 0.48
CA GLY A 117 -0.39 -4.51 -0.17
C GLY A 117 0.77 -4.94 -1.08
N SER A 118 1.80 -4.11 -1.09
CA SER A 118 3.03 -4.30 -1.88
C SER A 118 4.27 -4.02 -1.03
N GLY A 119 5.40 -4.57 -1.46
CA GLY A 119 6.72 -4.26 -0.93
C GLY A 119 7.59 -3.56 -1.98
N TRP A 120 8.85 -3.35 -1.67
CA TRP A 120 9.83 -2.91 -2.65
C TRP A 120 10.21 -4.06 -3.59
N ASN A 121 10.70 -3.71 -4.77
CA ASN A 121 11.12 -4.66 -5.78
C ASN A 121 12.49 -4.26 -6.31
N ALA A 122 13.48 -5.13 -6.11
CA ALA A 122 14.82 -4.95 -6.68
C ALA A 122 14.85 -5.09 -8.22
N GLN A 123 13.74 -5.53 -8.83
CA GLN A 123 13.56 -5.70 -10.29
C GLN A 123 14.63 -6.59 -10.94
N ASP A 124 15.14 -7.57 -10.19
CA ASP A 124 16.22 -8.45 -10.59
C ASP A 124 17.52 -7.71 -11.02
N VAL A 125 17.67 -6.44 -10.60
CA VAL A 125 18.87 -5.67 -10.84
C VAL A 125 19.97 -6.16 -9.92
N PRO A 126 21.11 -6.65 -10.47
CA PRO A 126 22.23 -7.16 -9.70
C PRO A 126 22.68 -6.19 -8.61
N GLY A 127 22.87 -6.68 -7.39
CA GLY A 127 23.31 -5.92 -6.23
C GLY A 127 22.30 -4.97 -5.62
N ALA A 128 21.13 -4.74 -6.25
CA ALA A 128 20.12 -3.84 -5.69
C ALA A 128 19.59 -4.33 -4.34
N ALA A 129 19.34 -5.63 -4.19
CA ALA A 129 18.87 -6.22 -2.94
C ALA A 129 19.92 -6.14 -1.80
N GLU A 130 21.19 -6.12 -2.13
CA GLU A 130 22.33 -6.13 -1.18
C GLU A 130 22.78 -4.73 -0.79
N HIS A 131 22.84 -3.80 -1.75
CA HIS A 131 23.49 -2.50 -1.60
C HIS A 131 22.53 -1.32 -1.59
N ALA A 132 21.27 -1.49 -2.04
CA ALA A 132 20.32 -0.39 -2.03
C ALA A 132 19.47 -0.35 -0.75
N TYR A 133 19.03 0.86 -0.41
CA TYR A 133 18.09 1.14 0.68
C TYR A 133 16.69 1.40 0.11
N GLU A 134 15.68 0.76 0.68
CA GLU A 134 14.29 0.94 0.28
C GLU A 134 13.52 1.82 1.27
N ILE A 135 12.48 2.47 0.79
CA ILE A 135 11.56 3.30 1.58
C ILE A 135 10.10 2.84 1.44
N ALA A 136 9.89 1.60 1.04
CA ALA A 136 8.55 1.02 0.91
C ALA A 136 7.98 0.60 2.28
N GLY A 137 8.86 0.39 3.28
CA GLY A 137 8.48 -0.05 4.62
C GLY A 137 9.27 0.64 5.72
N ARG A 138 8.77 0.49 6.96
CA ARG A 138 9.41 1.08 8.15
C ARG A 138 10.84 0.57 8.41
N PRO A 139 11.12 -0.74 8.31
CA PRO A 139 12.48 -1.25 8.53
C PRO A 139 13.51 -0.66 7.56
N GLY A 140 13.17 -0.56 6.27
CA GLY A 140 14.05 0.04 5.27
C GLY A 140 14.28 1.53 5.50
N ALA A 141 13.22 2.28 5.80
CA ALA A 141 13.33 3.70 6.11
C ALA A 141 14.22 3.98 7.33
N LEU A 142 14.14 3.14 8.39
CA LEU A 142 15.00 3.26 9.56
C LEU A 142 16.46 2.93 9.23
N ARG A 143 16.74 1.88 8.46
CA ARG A 143 18.10 1.58 7.99
C ARG A 143 18.68 2.72 7.16
N LEU A 144 17.88 3.31 6.27
CA LEU A 144 18.29 4.48 5.49
C LEU A 144 18.57 5.68 6.40
N ARG A 145 17.72 5.94 7.40
CA ARG A 145 17.92 7.01 8.39
C ARG A 145 19.27 6.90 9.09
N GLU A 146 19.60 5.72 9.59
CA GLU A 146 20.88 5.46 10.24
C GLU A 146 22.07 5.67 9.30
N ARG A 147 21.93 5.22 8.04
CA ARG A 147 22.98 5.38 7.04
C ARG A 147 23.20 6.84 6.66
N LEU A 148 22.11 7.58 6.39
CA LEU A 148 22.19 9.02 6.08
C LEU A 148 22.83 9.84 7.19
N ALA A 149 22.57 9.49 8.46
CA ALA A 149 23.15 10.16 9.61
C ALA A 149 24.68 9.99 9.72
N ARG A 150 25.24 8.96 9.10
CA ARG A 150 26.70 8.64 9.13
C ARG A 150 27.44 9.14 7.91
N LEU A 151 26.76 9.80 6.96
CA LEU A 151 27.43 10.33 5.77
C LEU A 151 28.14 11.65 6.10
N ASP A 152 29.35 11.78 5.55
CA ASP A 152 30.10 13.03 5.58
C ASP A 152 29.60 14.00 4.50
N ALA A 153 29.86 15.30 4.70
CA ALA A 153 29.54 16.33 3.72
C ALA A 153 30.20 16.04 2.36
N GLY A 154 29.48 16.30 1.27
CA GLY A 154 29.93 16.08 -0.10
C GLY A 154 29.81 14.62 -0.56
N GLN A 155 29.35 13.70 0.29
CA GLN A 155 29.05 12.34 -0.18
C GLN A 155 27.77 12.31 -1.01
N THR A 156 27.76 11.47 -2.05
CA THR A 156 26.65 11.38 -3.01
C THR A 156 25.60 10.37 -2.58
N VAL A 157 24.33 10.79 -2.62
CA VAL A 157 23.16 9.91 -2.48
C VAL A 157 22.44 9.85 -3.83
N VAL A 158 22.34 8.65 -4.41
CA VAL A 158 21.63 8.43 -5.67
C VAL A 158 20.25 7.82 -5.38
N VAL A 159 19.19 8.52 -5.76
CA VAL A 159 17.82 8.00 -5.73
C VAL A 159 17.49 7.40 -7.09
N VAL A 160 17.16 6.12 -7.14
CA VAL A 160 16.80 5.41 -8.37
C VAL A 160 15.29 5.34 -8.50
N GLY A 161 14.74 6.00 -9.54
CA GLY A 161 13.32 6.04 -9.86
C GLY A 161 12.74 7.45 -9.95
N GLY A 162 12.33 7.88 -11.15
CA GLY A 162 11.77 9.20 -11.47
C GLY A 162 10.28 9.39 -11.11
N GLY A 163 9.64 8.39 -10.51
CA GLY A 163 8.24 8.46 -10.08
C GLY A 163 8.04 9.29 -8.82
N LEU A 164 6.78 9.41 -8.37
CA LEU A 164 6.38 10.23 -7.21
C LEU A 164 7.23 9.93 -5.97
N THR A 165 7.44 8.65 -5.64
CA THR A 165 8.20 8.23 -4.45
C THR A 165 9.67 8.67 -4.52
N GLY A 166 10.31 8.52 -5.68
CA GLY A 166 11.71 8.95 -5.85
C GLY A 166 11.86 10.48 -5.81
N VAL A 167 10.93 11.21 -6.41
CA VAL A 167 10.88 12.68 -6.33
C VAL A 167 10.74 13.15 -4.89
N GLU A 168 9.82 12.55 -4.11
CA GLU A 168 9.65 12.87 -2.68
C GLU A 168 10.89 12.53 -1.86
N ALA A 169 11.52 11.37 -2.12
CA ALA A 169 12.74 10.96 -1.42
C ALA A 169 13.92 11.90 -1.72
N ALA A 170 14.18 12.20 -2.99
CA ALA A 170 15.29 13.06 -3.40
C ALA A 170 15.15 14.47 -2.80
N THR A 171 13.96 15.05 -2.87
CA THR A 171 13.72 16.41 -2.33
C THR A 171 13.77 16.45 -0.81
N GLU A 172 13.28 15.45 -0.11
CA GLU A 172 13.32 15.39 1.35
C GLU A 172 14.76 15.18 1.85
N ILE A 173 15.56 14.33 1.18
CA ILE A 173 16.97 14.11 1.52
C ILE A 173 17.77 15.40 1.29
N ALA A 174 17.61 16.04 0.12
CA ALA A 174 18.33 17.28 -0.20
C ALA A 174 17.98 18.45 0.74
N GLU A 175 16.72 18.54 1.20
CA GLU A 175 16.30 19.55 2.18
C GLU A 175 16.83 19.24 3.59
N ALA A 176 16.81 17.96 4.01
CA ALA A 176 17.24 17.54 5.35
C ALA A 176 18.77 17.53 5.49
N ARG A 177 19.52 17.24 4.42
CA ARG A 177 20.97 17.12 4.36
C ARG A 177 21.53 17.93 3.17
N PRO A 178 21.48 19.29 3.27
CA PRO A 178 21.96 20.17 2.19
C PRO A 178 23.48 20.15 2.01
N ASP A 179 24.19 19.46 2.87
CA ASP A 179 25.62 19.16 2.81
C ASP A 179 25.96 17.94 1.94
N LEU A 180 24.98 17.14 1.52
CA LEU A 180 25.16 15.98 0.64
C LEU A 180 24.88 16.34 -0.83
N ASP A 181 25.54 15.62 -1.73
CA ASP A 181 25.24 15.67 -3.15
C ASP A 181 24.12 14.67 -3.47
N VAL A 182 22.92 15.17 -3.82
CA VAL A 182 21.78 14.32 -4.15
C VAL A 182 21.58 14.25 -5.65
N ALA A 183 21.45 13.03 -6.16
CA ALA A 183 21.12 12.75 -7.56
C ALA A 183 19.89 11.87 -7.69
N LEU A 184 19.13 12.08 -8.79
CA LEU A 184 17.99 11.25 -9.18
C LEU A 184 18.27 10.59 -10.53
N ALA A 185 18.23 9.25 -10.59
CA ALA A 185 18.27 8.50 -11.85
C ALA A 185 16.84 8.16 -12.29
N ALA A 186 16.42 8.66 -13.43
CA ALA A 186 15.08 8.49 -13.99
C ALA A 186 15.15 7.84 -15.38
N GLY A 187 14.33 6.82 -15.62
CA GLY A 187 14.27 6.13 -16.92
C GLY A 187 13.66 6.96 -18.06
N GLY A 188 12.93 8.03 -17.75
CA GLY A 188 12.38 9.01 -18.69
C GLY A 188 12.70 10.43 -18.28
N ASP A 189 11.95 11.41 -18.81
CA ASP A 189 12.08 12.81 -18.40
C ASP A 189 11.58 13.01 -16.96
N LEU A 190 12.22 13.92 -16.22
CA LEU A 190 11.77 14.32 -14.89
C LEU A 190 10.34 14.88 -14.95
N GLY A 191 9.42 14.16 -14.31
CA GLY A 191 8.02 14.57 -14.21
C GLY A 191 7.25 14.46 -15.53
N ASP A 192 7.58 13.53 -16.43
CA ASP A 192 6.88 13.26 -17.70
C ASP A 192 5.38 13.00 -17.54
N TRP A 193 4.97 12.49 -16.40
CA TRP A 193 3.59 12.23 -15.98
C TRP A 193 2.83 13.46 -15.47
N LEU A 194 3.50 14.61 -15.31
CA LEU A 194 2.92 15.89 -14.88
C LEU A 194 2.48 16.74 -16.07
N SER A 195 1.63 17.72 -15.81
CA SER A 195 1.36 18.79 -16.78
C SER A 195 2.63 19.65 -17.03
N PRO A 196 2.74 20.36 -18.16
CA PRO A 196 3.89 21.22 -18.43
C PRO A 196 4.21 22.19 -17.28
N LYS A 197 3.17 22.80 -16.67
CA LYS A 197 3.31 23.71 -15.52
C LYS A 197 3.81 22.99 -14.26
N GLY A 198 3.33 21.76 -14.03
CA GLY A 198 3.80 20.92 -12.91
C GLY A 198 5.26 20.52 -13.09
N ARG A 199 5.65 20.14 -14.31
CA ARG A 199 7.04 19.79 -14.66
C ARG A 199 8.00 20.96 -14.50
N GLU A 200 7.60 22.15 -14.97
CA GLU A 200 8.38 23.37 -14.80
C GLU A 200 8.63 23.68 -13.33
N HIS A 201 7.58 23.60 -12.49
CA HIS A 201 7.72 23.81 -11.05
C HIS A 201 8.64 22.78 -10.41
N LEU A 202 8.49 21.50 -10.77
CA LEU A 202 9.35 20.42 -10.27
C LEU A 202 10.83 20.68 -10.60
N ARG A 203 11.15 21.02 -11.87
CA ARG A 203 12.52 21.35 -12.30
C ARG A 203 13.09 22.56 -11.56
N LYS A 204 12.26 23.59 -11.32
CA LYS A 204 12.66 24.76 -10.53
C LYS A 204 13.02 24.37 -9.08
N VAL A 205 12.26 23.50 -8.46
CA VAL A 205 12.54 23.04 -7.09
C VAL A 205 13.81 22.19 -7.05
N PHE A 206 14.00 21.28 -8.00
CA PHE A 206 15.22 20.47 -8.12
C PHE A 206 16.46 21.33 -8.30
N GLY A 207 16.42 22.37 -9.16
CA GLY A 207 17.49 23.32 -9.32
C GLY A 207 17.81 24.10 -8.01
N ARG A 208 16.77 24.53 -7.28
CA ARG A 208 16.94 25.22 -5.99
C ARG A 208 17.58 24.32 -4.92
N LEU A 209 17.23 23.05 -4.89
CA LEU A 209 17.78 22.05 -3.98
C LEU A 209 19.10 21.45 -4.48
N LYS A 210 19.59 21.88 -5.64
CA LYS A 210 20.82 21.41 -6.30
C LYS A 210 20.83 19.90 -6.55
N ILE A 211 19.67 19.31 -6.82
CA ILE A 211 19.56 17.90 -7.14
C ILE A 211 19.98 17.67 -8.59
N THR A 212 20.98 16.82 -8.81
CA THR A 212 21.41 16.39 -10.14
C THR A 212 20.40 15.39 -10.69
N VAL A 213 19.99 15.55 -11.95
CA VAL A 213 19.03 14.62 -12.58
C VAL A 213 19.69 13.92 -13.76
N HIS A 214 19.74 12.60 -13.70
CA HIS A 214 20.13 11.71 -14.78
C HIS A 214 18.84 11.20 -15.44
N GLU A 215 18.40 11.90 -16.49
CA GLU A 215 17.23 11.51 -17.30
C GLU A 215 17.61 10.40 -18.28
N HIS A 216 16.62 9.63 -18.74
CA HIS A 216 16.79 8.50 -19.66
C HIS A 216 17.84 7.48 -19.21
N THR A 217 18.01 7.35 -17.90
CA THR A 217 19.01 6.53 -17.29
C THR A 217 18.40 5.24 -16.74
N THR A 218 18.74 4.12 -17.38
CA THR A 218 18.37 2.78 -16.90
C THR A 218 19.48 2.23 -16.05
N VAL A 219 19.18 1.95 -14.77
CA VAL A 219 20.11 1.32 -13.84
C VAL A 219 20.14 -0.17 -14.09
N THR A 220 21.35 -0.73 -14.31
CA THR A 220 21.59 -2.15 -14.61
C THR A 220 22.34 -2.89 -13.50
N GLY A 221 22.85 -2.16 -12.51
CA GLY A 221 23.55 -2.75 -11.36
C GLY A 221 23.69 -1.74 -10.23
N VAL A 222 23.82 -2.26 -9.00
CA VAL A 222 24.10 -1.46 -7.80
C VAL A 222 25.27 -2.09 -7.07
N GLU A 223 26.30 -1.31 -6.84
CA GLU A 223 27.46 -1.70 -6.04
C GLU A 223 27.48 -0.91 -4.71
N ALA A 224 28.41 -1.23 -3.85
CA ALA A 224 28.49 -0.60 -2.54
C ALA A 224 28.77 0.92 -2.58
N ASP A 225 29.42 1.39 -3.66
CA ASP A 225 29.90 2.76 -3.83
C ASP A 225 29.45 3.44 -5.14
N ARG A 226 28.65 2.76 -5.97
CA ARG A 226 28.20 3.29 -7.26
C ARG A 226 26.96 2.60 -7.81
N VAL A 227 26.34 3.26 -8.77
CA VAL A 227 25.24 2.73 -9.57
C VAL A 227 25.74 2.57 -11.02
N LEU A 228 25.50 1.41 -11.62
CA LEU A 228 25.84 1.11 -13.01
C LEU A 228 24.64 1.38 -13.91
N THR A 229 24.88 1.95 -15.08
CA THR A 229 23.84 2.32 -16.04
C THR A 229 23.99 1.59 -17.36
N ALA A 230 22.94 1.52 -18.16
CA ALA A 230 22.91 0.76 -19.42
C ALA A 230 23.85 1.31 -20.49
N ASP A 231 24.22 2.58 -20.43
CA ASP A 231 25.21 3.21 -21.32
C ASP A 231 26.67 2.94 -20.90
N GLY A 232 26.87 2.16 -19.83
CA GLY A 232 28.20 1.82 -19.31
C GLY A 232 28.76 2.87 -18.34
N THR A 233 28.03 3.92 -18.02
CA THR A 233 28.43 4.92 -17.03
C THR A 233 28.31 4.35 -15.61
N ALA A 234 29.25 4.72 -14.74
CA ALA A 234 29.18 4.46 -13.31
C ALA A 234 28.96 5.78 -12.56
N VAL A 235 27.83 5.90 -11.85
CA VAL A 235 27.50 7.08 -11.03
C VAL A 235 27.94 6.80 -9.59
N PRO A 236 28.91 7.53 -9.03
CA PRO A 236 29.31 7.36 -7.63
C PRO A 236 28.14 7.54 -6.68
N ALA A 237 28.02 6.66 -5.69
CA ALA A 237 26.92 6.67 -4.72
C ALA A 237 27.38 6.10 -3.39
N ALA A 238 27.60 6.94 -2.38
CA ALA A 238 27.83 6.46 -1.01
C ALA A 238 26.57 5.81 -0.42
N VAL A 239 25.40 6.16 -0.95
CA VAL A 239 24.10 5.54 -0.67
C VAL A 239 23.26 5.50 -1.93
N THR A 240 22.71 4.34 -2.24
CA THR A 240 21.69 4.17 -3.28
C THR A 240 20.33 3.98 -2.63
N VAL A 241 19.34 4.84 -2.93
CA VAL A 241 17.96 4.74 -2.48
C VAL A 241 17.10 4.19 -3.62
N TRP A 242 16.49 3.02 -3.42
CA TRP A 242 15.69 2.36 -4.43
C TRP A 242 14.21 2.74 -4.30
N ALA A 243 13.71 3.52 -5.23
CA ALA A 243 12.33 4.03 -5.26
C ALA A 243 11.57 3.62 -6.54
N THR A 244 12.05 2.60 -7.26
CA THR A 244 11.45 2.11 -8.49
C THR A 244 10.74 0.78 -8.28
N GLY A 245 9.49 0.71 -8.76
CA GLY A 245 8.66 -0.49 -8.75
C GLY A 245 8.14 -0.89 -7.36
N PHE A 246 6.93 -1.42 -7.37
CA PHE A 246 6.34 -2.13 -6.24
C PHE A 246 6.06 -3.56 -6.66
N ALA A 247 6.30 -4.53 -5.78
CA ALA A 247 5.92 -5.91 -5.96
C ALA A 247 4.84 -6.29 -4.95
N VAL A 248 3.78 -6.93 -5.41
CA VAL A 248 2.82 -7.57 -4.50
C VAL A 248 3.40 -8.85 -3.94
N HIS A 249 2.91 -9.27 -2.78
CA HIS A 249 3.37 -10.52 -2.17
C HIS A 249 3.07 -11.72 -3.08
N PRO A 250 4.01 -12.67 -3.22
CA PRO A 250 3.85 -13.82 -4.13
C PRO A 250 2.79 -14.82 -3.68
N ILE A 251 2.26 -14.67 -2.45
CA ILE A 251 1.25 -15.58 -1.85
C ILE A 251 0.03 -15.75 -2.77
N ALA A 252 -0.51 -14.66 -3.34
CA ALA A 252 -1.68 -14.76 -4.21
C ALA A 252 -1.36 -15.55 -5.50
N LYS A 253 -0.16 -15.40 -6.05
CA LYS A 253 0.30 -16.12 -7.25
C LYS A 253 0.48 -17.61 -7.00
N ALA A 254 0.68 -18.04 -5.75
CA ALA A 254 0.82 -19.43 -5.36
C ALA A 254 -0.55 -20.12 -5.07
N THR A 255 -1.67 -19.46 -5.36
CA THR A 255 -3.04 -19.99 -5.18
C THR A 255 -3.73 -20.21 -6.52
N SER A 256 -4.96 -20.78 -6.50
CA SER A 256 -5.85 -20.86 -7.65
C SER A 256 -6.60 -19.55 -7.99
N LEU A 257 -6.26 -18.43 -7.33
CA LEU A 257 -6.80 -17.11 -7.67
C LEU A 257 -6.36 -16.67 -9.07
N GLU A 258 -7.27 -16.06 -9.81
CA GLU A 258 -6.90 -15.36 -11.04
C GLU A 258 -6.09 -14.10 -10.67
N VAL A 259 -4.84 -14.08 -11.14
CA VAL A 259 -3.90 -12.98 -10.90
C VAL A 259 -3.31 -12.47 -12.21
N THR A 260 -2.87 -11.21 -12.23
CA THR A 260 -2.12 -10.62 -13.34
C THR A 260 -0.70 -11.18 -13.41
N GLY A 261 0.02 -10.89 -14.50
CA GLY A 261 1.45 -11.19 -14.60
C GLY A 261 2.29 -10.59 -13.44
N THR A 262 1.87 -9.45 -12.90
CA THR A 262 2.48 -8.78 -11.74
C THR A 262 2.02 -9.35 -10.38
N GLY A 263 1.12 -10.34 -10.37
CA GLY A 263 0.65 -11.02 -9.16
C GLY A 263 -0.52 -10.36 -8.44
N GLN A 264 -1.11 -9.30 -8.99
CA GLN A 264 -2.32 -8.67 -8.44
C GLN A 264 -3.55 -9.55 -8.69
N ILE A 265 -4.40 -9.69 -7.69
CA ILE A 265 -5.65 -10.46 -7.78
C ILE A 265 -6.65 -9.70 -8.65
N VAL A 266 -7.18 -10.33 -9.69
CA VAL A 266 -8.19 -9.75 -10.58
C VAL A 266 -9.53 -9.68 -9.85
N VAL A 267 -10.12 -8.47 -9.78
CA VAL A 267 -11.37 -8.23 -9.05
C VAL A 267 -12.43 -7.54 -9.91
N ASP A 268 -13.69 -7.78 -9.56
CA ASP A 268 -14.82 -7.06 -10.12
C ASP A 268 -14.97 -5.64 -9.54
N GLY A 269 -15.95 -4.87 -10.04
CA GLY A 269 -16.23 -3.52 -9.55
C GLY A 269 -16.64 -3.44 -8.07
N THR A 270 -16.83 -4.55 -7.38
CA THR A 270 -17.10 -4.64 -5.93
C THR A 270 -15.89 -5.11 -5.12
N MET A 271 -14.72 -5.18 -5.74
CA MET A 271 -13.46 -5.69 -5.18
C MET A 271 -13.49 -7.20 -4.87
N ARG A 272 -14.43 -7.94 -5.40
CA ARG A 272 -14.54 -9.39 -5.27
C ARG A 272 -13.68 -10.07 -6.32
N SER A 273 -12.92 -11.10 -5.94
CA SER A 273 -12.19 -11.93 -6.90
C SER A 273 -13.13 -12.50 -7.98
N VAL A 274 -12.68 -12.47 -9.24
CA VAL A 274 -13.45 -13.00 -10.38
C VAL A 274 -13.46 -14.53 -10.38
N SER A 275 -12.44 -15.15 -9.78
CA SER A 275 -12.31 -16.63 -9.71
C SER A 275 -12.89 -17.23 -8.42
N HIS A 276 -12.85 -16.51 -7.28
CA HIS A 276 -13.25 -17.05 -5.98
C HIS A 276 -14.22 -16.11 -5.26
N PRO A 277 -15.50 -16.49 -5.14
CA PRO A 277 -16.55 -15.60 -4.66
C PRO A 277 -16.46 -15.23 -3.17
N ASP A 278 -15.69 -15.93 -2.38
CA ASP A 278 -15.49 -15.67 -0.97
C ASP A 278 -14.23 -14.82 -0.67
N VAL A 279 -13.49 -14.46 -1.73
CA VAL A 279 -12.27 -13.64 -1.63
C VAL A 279 -12.51 -12.25 -2.20
N TYR A 280 -12.06 -11.25 -1.48
CA TYR A 280 -11.99 -9.85 -1.88
C TYR A 280 -10.54 -9.39 -1.84
N ALA A 281 -10.09 -8.61 -2.80
CA ALA A 281 -8.78 -8.00 -2.76
C ALA A 281 -8.88 -6.47 -2.84
N ILE A 282 -8.05 -5.76 -2.07
CA ILE A 282 -8.06 -4.30 -1.97
C ILE A 282 -6.64 -3.72 -1.86
N GLY A 283 -6.51 -2.47 -2.26
CA GLY A 283 -5.23 -1.77 -2.28
C GLY A 283 -4.30 -2.30 -3.37
N ASP A 284 -3.00 -2.26 -3.12
CA ASP A 284 -1.98 -2.60 -4.12
C ASP A 284 -2.06 -4.06 -4.60
N ALA A 285 -2.60 -4.95 -3.77
CA ALA A 285 -2.76 -6.37 -4.10
C ALA A 285 -3.89 -6.66 -5.11
N ALA A 286 -4.74 -5.68 -5.42
CA ALA A 286 -5.89 -5.83 -6.30
C ALA A 286 -5.65 -5.20 -7.67
N MET A 287 -5.99 -5.93 -8.75
CA MET A 287 -6.18 -5.39 -10.08
C MET A 287 -7.64 -5.01 -10.26
N ALA A 288 -7.97 -3.76 -9.93
CA ALA A 288 -9.30 -3.20 -10.11
C ALA A 288 -9.31 -2.20 -11.28
N MET A 289 -10.37 -2.25 -12.09
CA MET A 289 -10.54 -1.33 -13.21
C MET A 289 -11.24 -0.04 -12.75
N GLY A 290 -10.69 1.09 -13.18
CA GLY A 290 -11.23 2.42 -12.94
C GLY A 290 -11.89 3.03 -14.19
N PRO A 291 -12.17 4.35 -14.16
CA PRO A 291 -12.69 5.09 -15.29
C PRO A 291 -11.84 4.93 -16.55
N GLY A 292 -12.49 4.86 -17.71
CA GLY A 292 -11.80 4.66 -19.00
C GLY A 292 -11.25 3.25 -19.20
N ASN A 293 -11.72 2.29 -18.40
CA ASN A 293 -11.24 0.89 -18.42
C ASN A 293 -9.73 0.78 -18.22
N LYS A 294 -9.18 1.60 -17.31
CA LYS A 294 -7.76 1.60 -16.93
C LYS A 294 -7.58 1.00 -15.55
N PRO A 295 -6.50 0.24 -15.30
CA PRO A 295 -6.17 -0.22 -13.97
C PRO A 295 -6.01 0.95 -12.98
N LEU A 296 -6.52 0.77 -11.77
CA LEU A 296 -6.26 1.71 -10.68
C LEU A 296 -4.79 1.63 -10.25
N ARG A 297 -4.19 2.79 -9.97
CA ARG A 297 -2.81 2.84 -9.46
C ARG A 297 -2.70 2.22 -8.06
N MET A 298 -1.56 1.64 -7.76
CA MET A 298 -1.13 1.30 -6.39
C MET A 298 -0.93 2.60 -5.59
N SER A 299 -1.97 3.05 -4.89
CA SER A 299 -1.94 4.29 -4.12
C SER A 299 -3.02 4.32 -3.04
N CYS A 300 -2.83 5.14 -2.00
CA CYS A 300 -3.88 5.36 -0.99
C CYS A 300 -5.12 6.04 -1.58
N ALA A 301 -4.98 6.80 -2.68
CA ALA A 301 -6.09 7.49 -3.34
C ALA A 301 -7.12 6.50 -3.93
N SER A 302 -6.67 5.37 -4.47
CA SER A 302 -7.53 4.28 -4.96
C SER A 302 -7.86 3.27 -3.84
N GLY A 303 -6.90 3.00 -2.95
CA GLY A 303 -7.03 1.99 -1.91
C GLY A 303 -8.13 2.28 -0.89
N THR A 304 -8.22 3.51 -0.39
CA THR A 304 -9.25 3.89 0.60
C THR A 304 -10.68 3.73 0.06
N PRO A 305 -11.04 4.24 -1.13
CA PRO A 305 -12.35 3.97 -1.74
C PRO A 305 -12.60 2.48 -2.02
N ALA A 306 -11.56 1.72 -2.43
CA ALA A 306 -11.66 0.27 -2.64
C ALA A 306 -12.00 -0.47 -1.34
N ALA A 307 -11.40 -0.08 -0.21
CA ALA A 307 -11.73 -0.63 1.10
C ALA A 307 -13.19 -0.34 1.51
N TRP A 308 -13.69 0.87 1.21
CA TRP A 308 -15.10 1.21 1.45
C TRP A 308 -16.04 0.37 0.58
N GLN A 309 -15.67 0.18 -0.67
CA GLN A 309 -16.43 -0.61 -1.64
C GLN A 309 -16.51 -2.08 -1.23
N ALA A 310 -15.37 -2.70 -0.92
CA ALA A 310 -15.29 -4.09 -0.46
C ALA A 310 -16.11 -4.31 0.82
N ALA A 311 -15.89 -3.48 1.85
CA ALA A 311 -16.64 -3.59 3.10
C ALA A 311 -18.16 -3.40 2.90
N GLY A 312 -18.54 -2.48 2.00
CA GLY A 312 -19.93 -2.27 1.59
C GLY A 312 -20.51 -3.49 0.88
N ALA A 313 -19.76 -4.08 -0.05
CA ALA A 313 -20.19 -5.22 -0.85
C ALA A 313 -20.30 -6.51 0.00
N ILE A 314 -19.33 -6.77 0.88
CA ILE A 314 -19.37 -7.89 1.84
C ILE A 314 -20.62 -7.75 2.74
N ALA A 315 -20.79 -6.58 3.37
CA ALA A 315 -21.94 -6.35 4.22
C ALA A 315 -23.27 -6.50 3.47
N ALA A 316 -23.37 -5.99 2.23
CA ALA A 316 -24.56 -6.11 1.40
C ALA A 316 -24.88 -7.58 1.07
N ARG A 317 -23.89 -8.38 0.66
CA ARG A 317 -24.09 -9.80 0.33
C ARG A 317 -24.48 -10.62 1.55
N LEU A 318 -23.89 -10.33 2.72
CA LEU A 318 -24.24 -11.04 3.95
C LEU A 318 -25.60 -10.66 4.54
N THR A 319 -26.14 -9.49 4.19
CA THR A 319 -27.39 -8.98 4.79
C THR A 319 -28.52 -8.79 3.78
N GLY A 320 -28.36 -9.23 2.52
CA GLY A 320 -29.35 -9.03 1.46
C GLY A 320 -29.51 -7.57 1.03
N GLY A 321 -28.51 -6.71 1.28
CA GLY A 321 -28.54 -5.29 0.94
C GLY A 321 -28.15 -4.99 -0.51
N LYS A 322 -28.29 -3.71 -0.91
CA LYS A 322 -27.86 -3.23 -2.23
C LYS A 322 -26.32 -3.13 -2.30
N LEU A 323 -25.75 -3.67 -3.37
CA LEU A 323 -24.32 -3.57 -3.62
C LEU A 323 -23.91 -2.11 -3.93
N PRO A 324 -22.73 -1.68 -3.46
CA PRO A 324 -22.16 -0.41 -3.87
C PRO A 324 -21.78 -0.46 -5.36
N ASN A 325 -22.00 0.64 -6.07
CA ASN A 325 -21.69 0.77 -7.50
C ASN A 325 -20.98 2.08 -7.85
N ALA A 326 -20.49 2.83 -6.85
CA ALA A 326 -19.81 4.09 -7.10
C ALA A 326 -18.44 3.85 -7.72
N PRO A 327 -18.12 4.44 -8.90
CA PRO A 327 -16.81 4.27 -9.51
C PRO A 327 -15.74 4.98 -8.68
N ILE A 328 -14.58 4.35 -8.55
CA ILE A 328 -13.39 4.96 -7.95
C ILE A 328 -12.80 5.94 -8.95
N ARG A 329 -12.63 7.21 -8.55
CA ARG A 329 -12.16 8.30 -9.43
C ARG A 329 -10.98 9.01 -8.78
N TYR A 330 -10.09 9.52 -9.63
CA TYR A 330 -9.01 10.40 -9.20
C TYR A 330 -9.43 11.88 -9.28
N PHE A 331 -8.78 12.72 -8.49
CA PHE A 331 -8.97 14.16 -8.49
C PHE A 331 -7.64 14.91 -8.56
N ASN A 332 -6.64 14.40 -7.88
CA ASN A 332 -5.30 14.98 -7.85
C ASN A 332 -4.23 13.95 -7.47
N GLN A 333 -2.98 14.35 -7.70
CA GLN A 333 -1.78 13.69 -7.21
C GLN A 333 -1.05 14.70 -6.33
N CYS A 334 -0.81 14.32 -5.07
CA CYS A 334 -0.19 15.19 -4.08
C CYS A 334 1.27 14.78 -3.90
N ILE A 335 2.20 15.70 -4.16
CA ILE A 335 3.63 15.46 -4.17
C ILE A 335 4.28 16.38 -3.16
N SER A 336 5.05 15.82 -2.23
CA SER A 336 5.94 16.57 -1.34
C SER A 336 7.24 16.90 -2.08
N LEU A 337 7.70 18.12 -1.98
CA LEU A 337 8.98 18.57 -2.55
C LEU A 337 9.89 19.15 -1.43
N GLY A 338 9.99 18.40 -0.33
CA GLY A 338 10.50 18.84 0.96
C GLY A 338 9.38 19.32 1.89
N ARG A 339 9.72 19.86 3.05
CA ARG A 339 8.72 20.22 4.09
C ARG A 339 7.97 21.52 3.83
N LYS A 340 8.56 22.43 3.08
CA LYS A 340 8.03 23.78 2.85
C LYS A 340 7.51 23.98 1.43
N GLU A 341 7.62 22.97 0.59
CA GLU A 341 7.30 23.03 -0.81
C GLU A 341 6.44 21.81 -1.21
N GLY A 342 5.57 21.97 -2.19
CA GLY A 342 4.74 20.88 -2.69
C GLY A 342 4.17 21.18 -4.08
N LEU A 343 3.63 20.14 -4.67
CA LEU A 343 2.95 20.19 -5.95
C LEU A 343 1.70 19.31 -5.88
N ILE A 344 0.53 19.92 -6.11
CA ILE A 344 -0.73 19.21 -6.32
C ILE A 344 -1.04 19.28 -7.81
N GLN A 345 -0.88 18.17 -8.50
CA GLN A 345 -1.29 18.02 -9.89
C GLN A 345 -2.76 17.59 -9.93
N TYR A 346 -3.65 18.44 -10.44
CA TYR A 346 -5.03 18.02 -10.68
C TYR A 346 -5.08 17.07 -11.87
N VAL A 347 -5.97 16.09 -11.80
CA VAL A 347 -6.12 15.05 -12.82
C VAL A 347 -7.59 14.83 -13.16
N THR A 348 -7.82 14.23 -14.33
CA THR A 348 -9.13 13.72 -14.72
C THR A 348 -9.52 12.48 -13.88
N ALA A 349 -10.78 12.07 -13.97
CA ALA A 349 -11.25 10.88 -13.26
C ALA A 349 -10.46 9.60 -13.60
N ASP A 350 -9.88 9.53 -14.80
CA ASP A 350 -9.02 8.46 -15.32
C ASP A 350 -7.51 8.76 -15.21
N ASP A 351 -7.15 9.68 -14.28
CA ASP A 351 -5.76 9.97 -13.86
C ASP A 351 -4.86 10.65 -14.91
N ARG A 352 -5.41 11.36 -15.88
CA ARG A 352 -4.61 12.17 -16.80
C ARG A 352 -4.38 13.57 -16.23
N ALA A 353 -3.14 14.04 -16.25
CA ALA A 353 -2.79 15.37 -15.79
C ALA A 353 -3.55 16.47 -16.56
N VAL A 354 -4.17 17.40 -15.83
CA VAL A 354 -4.77 18.61 -16.41
C VAL A 354 -3.83 19.80 -16.19
N ARG A 355 -4.05 20.92 -16.90
CA ARG A 355 -3.17 22.08 -16.81
C ARG A 355 -3.12 22.73 -15.41
N ALA A 356 -4.16 22.53 -14.61
CA ALA A 356 -4.25 23.12 -13.26
C ALA A 356 -3.30 22.42 -12.27
N VAL A 357 -2.54 23.23 -11.55
CA VAL A 357 -1.68 22.79 -10.44
C VAL A 357 -1.77 23.79 -9.29
N LEU A 358 -1.58 23.30 -8.07
CA LEU A 358 -1.28 24.11 -6.89
C LEU A 358 0.17 23.84 -6.48
N THR A 359 0.95 24.89 -6.20
CA THR A 359 2.39 24.79 -5.91
C THR A 359 2.75 25.57 -4.66
N GLY A 360 3.98 25.41 -4.17
CA GLY A 360 4.50 26.19 -3.05
C GLY A 360 4.02 25.72 -1.68
N ARG A 361 4.08 26.60 -0.69
CA ARG A 361 3.68 26.30 0.69
C ARG A 361 2.23 25.87 0.83
N LEU A 362 1.32 26.41 0.02
CA LEU A 362 -0.08 26.00 0.06
C LEU A 362 -0.26 24.54 -0.37
N ALA A 363 0.50 24.10 -1.37
CA ALA A 363 0.51 22.70 -1.78
C ALA A 363 1.12 21.79 -0.71
N ALA A 364 2.19 22.23 -0.02
CA ALA A 364 2.77 21.48 1.10
C ALA A 364 1.77 21.33 2.25
N VAL A 365 1.06 22.39 2.64
CA VAL A 365 0.00 22.32 3.66
C VAL A 365 -1.14 21.40 3.22
N TYR A 366 -1.58 21.50 1.97
CA TYR A 366 -2.60 20.61 1.42
C TYR A 366 -2.18 19.14 1.49
N LYS A 367 -0.97 18.80 1.03
CA LYS A 367 -0.41 17.45 1.12
C LYS A 367 -0.38 16.95 2.56
N GLU A 368 0.09 17.78 3.48
CA GLU A 368 0.16 17.44 4.90
C GLU A 368 -1.23 17.14 5.49
N LEU A 369 -2.25 17.95 5.14
CA LEU A 369 -3.64 17.71 5.55
C LEU A 369 -4.19 16.40 4.98
N ILE A 370 -3.90 16.08 3.73
CA ILE A 370 -4.29 14.80 3.12
C ILE A 370 -3.63 13.62 3.84
N CYS A 371 -2.32 13.69 4.11
CA CYS A 371 -1.61 12.63 4.84
C CYS A 371 -2.16 12.45 6.27
N LYS A 372 -2.37 13.55 7.00
CA LYS A 372 -2.99 13.55 8.34
C LYS A 372 -4.42 13.00 8.31
N GLY A 373 -5.21 13.41 7.34
CA GLY A 373 -6.58 12.92 7.15
C GLY A 373 -6.63 11.43 6.85
N ALA A 374 -5.73 10.94 5.99
CA ALA A 374 -5.61 9.51 5.70
C ALA A 374 -5.24 8.71 6.96
N ALA A 375 -4.20 9.13 7.68
CA ALA A 375 -3.78 8.49 8.92
C ALA A 375 -4.88 8.56 10.01
N TRP A 376 -5.58 9.69 10.11
CA TRP A 376 -6.69 9.85 11.05
C TRP A 376 -7.86 8.93 10.69
N SER A 377 -8.20 8.78 9.42
CA SER A 377 -9.27 7.86 8.98
C SER A 377 -8.97 6.40 9.29
N VAL A 378 -7.69 6.01 9.22
CA VAL A 378 -7.22 4.68 9.61
C VAL A 378 -7.24 4.52 11.13
N ALA A 379 -6.78 5.53 11.88
CA ALA A 379 -6.81 5.53 13.34
C ALA A 379 -8.24 5.52 13.92
N ASN A 380 -9.24 5.86 13.10
CA ASN A 380 -10.66 5.79 13.45
C ASN A 380 -11.39 4.84 12.48
N PRO A 381 -11.08 3.55 12.50
CA PRO A 381 -11.47 2.60 11.46
C PRO A 381 -13.00 2.39 11.38
N THR A 382 -13.73 2.71 12.45
CA THR A 382 -15.20 2.68 12.48
C THR A 382 -15.84 4.00 12.06
N LEU A 383 -15.05 4.99 11.64
CA LEU A 383 -15.55 6.30 11.24
C LEU A 383 -16.50 6.19 10.04
N GLY A 384 -17.50 7.08 10.02
CA GLY A 384 -18.45 7.22 8.93
C GLY A 384 -19.87 7.54 9.46
N LEU A 385 -20.83 7.67 8.55
CA LEU A 385 -22.21 7.95 8.92
C LEU A 385 -22.74 6.89 9.89
N PRO A 386 -23.59 7.28 10.86
CA PRO A 386 -24.26 6.33 11.74
C PRO A 386 -25.01 5.29 10.92
N THR A 387 -24.70 4.03 11.12
CA THR A 387 -25.37 2.92 10.47
C THR A 387 -25.85 1.92 11.50
N ARG A 388 -27.09 1.45 11.35
CA ARG A 388 -27.60 0.35 12.18
C ARG A 388 -26.82 -0.92 11.79
N ARG A 389 -26.23 -1.63 12.75
CA ARG A 389 -25.64 -2.95 12.52
C ARG A 389 -26.73 -3.91 12.02
N ARG A 390 -26.45 -4.56 10.89
CA ARG A 390 -27.38 -5.45 10.22
C ARG A 390 -27.10 -6.90 10.61
N ARG A 391 -28.18 -7.68 10.67
CA ARG A 391 -28.10 -9.14 10.84
C ARG A 391 -27.64 -9.82 9.56
N VAL A 392 -26.82 -10.86 9.70
CA VAL A 392 -26.49 -11.75 8.58
C VAL A 392 -27.72 -12.60 8.26
N THR A 393 -28.15 -12.56 7.01
CA THR A 393 -29.21 -13.42 6.54
C THR A 393 -28.63 -14.80 6.28
N ARG A 394 -29.00 -15.78 7.11
CA ARG A 394 -28.65 -17.19 6.84
C ARG A 394 -29.38 -17.60 5.55
N LYS A 395 -28.67 -17.96 4.48
CA LYS A 395 -29.29 -18.77 3.42
C LYS A 395 -29.82 -20.04 4.05
N PRO A 396 -31.10 -20.46 3.81
CA PRO A 396 -31.52 -21.80 4.18
C PRO A 396 -30.53 -22.78 3.56
N ALA A 397 -30.04 -23.75 4.32
CA ALA A 397 -29.31 -24.86 3.77
C ALA A 397 -30.16 -25.43 2.61
N ALA A 398 -29.56 -25.55 1.41
CA ALA A 398 -30.26 -26.15 0.29
C ALA A 398 -30.78 -27.51 0.77
N ALA A 399 -32.13 -27.64 0.78
CA ALA A 399 -32.76 -28.91 1.11
C ALA A 399 -32.18 -29.94 0.14
N GLY A 400 -31.50 -30.95 0.68
CA GLY A 400 -30.92 -32.01 -0.10
C GLY A 400 -32.04 -32.56 -0.99
N SER A 401 -31.82 -32.54 -2.29
CA SER A 401 -32.68 -33.22 -3.25
C SER A 401 -32.67 -34.70 -2.88
N ALA A 402 -33.75 -35.14 -2.25
CA ALA A 402 -34.02 -36.55 -2.06
C ALA A 402 -34.07 -37.20 -3.43
N VAL A 403 -33.05 -37.95 -3.77
CA VAL A 403 -33.04 -38.85 -4.95
C VAL A 403 -34.16 -39.87 -4.70
N LYS A 404 -35.29 -39.71 -5.42
CA LYS A 404 -36.29 -40.75 -5.53
C LYS A 404 -35.63 -41.92 -6.24
N ALA A 405 -35.53 -43.04 -5.55
CA ALA A 405 -35.20 -44.33 -6.18
C ALA A 405 -36.29 -44.70 -7.17
N PRO A 406 -35.96 -45.22 -8.35
CA PRO A 406 -36.94 -45.75 -9.26
C PRO A 406 -37.53 -47.07 -8.73
N ALA A 407 -38.87 -47.22 -8.89
CA ALA A 407 -39.62 -48.42 -8.58
C ALA A 407 -39.31 -49.53 -9.58
#